data_c40d9acb06f0ece1f93723e825fe050c
#
_entry.id   c40d9acb06f0ece1f93723e825fe050c
#
_cell.length_a   1.000
_cell.length_b   1.000
_cell.length_c   1.000
_cell.angle_alpha   90.00
_cell.angle_beta   90.00
_cell.angle_gamma   90.00
#
_symmetry.space_group_name_H-M   'P 1'
#
loop_
_entity.id
_entity.type
_entity.pdbx_description
1 polymer ?
#
loop_
_entity_poly.entity_id
_entity_poly.type
_entity_poly.pdbx_seq_one_letter_code
_entity_poly.pdbx_strand_id
1 'polypeptide(L)'
;MRTLFLTLVLVFSLTSCEELAQLANQYPNTALAPTQTEVVAALKDALKVGITNAVMQTNKTDGFYGNSLIKIPMPPEADKIKKALTDIGYTKPITDFEQSLNRAAEQASGKAVDIFVNSIMQMTFADAMSIWKGNDDAATQYLKKTSTAQLEAAFSPITKKAIESVGVTKYWNDVAGIYNQIPFVTPVNPDLEKYVNHEAIDGLFLLIAKEEKKIREDPAARTTEILRRVFGYNG
;
A
#
# COMPACT_ATOMS: atom_id res chain seq x y z
N MET A 1 67.84 -27.45 -62.26
CA MET A 1 67.50 -26.36 -61.36
C MET A 1 65.99 -26.47 -61.09
N ARG A 2 65.63 -26.97 -59.91
CA ARG A 2 64.26 -27.29 -59.54
C ARG A 2 63.86 -26.31 -58.43
N THR A 3 62.98 -25.39 -58.74
CA THR A 3 62.36 -24.45 -57.79
C THR A 3 61.25 -25.15 -57.05
N LEU A 4 61.41 -25.29 -55.75
CA LEU A 4 60.44 -25.84 -54.81
C LEU A 4 59.48 -24.73 -54.37
N PHE A 5 58.23 -24.78 -54.76
CA PHE A 5 57.17 -23.88 -54.26
C PHE A 5 56.63 -24.43 -52.95
N LEU A 6 56.87 -23.69 -51.87
CA LEU A 6 56.31 -24.00 -50.55
C LEU A 6 54.95 -23.32 -50.42
N THR A 7 53.86 -24.05 -50.57
CA THR A 7 52.50 -23.56 -50.30
C THR A 7 52.23 -23.61 -48.82
N LEU A 8 52.16 -22.43 -48.16
CA LEU A 8 51.74 -22.27 -46.78
C LEU A 8 50.18 -22.29 -46.72
N VAL A 9 49.63 -23.41 -46.27
CA VAL A 9 48.20 -23.51 -45.97
C VAL A 9 47.92 -22.87 -44.63
N LEU A 10 47.23 -21.74 -44.65
CA LEU A 10 46.73 -21.05 -43.44
C LEU A 10 45.41 -21.72 -43.04
N VAL A 11 45.49 -22.60 -42.05
CA VAL A 11 44.31 -23.18 -41.42
C VAL A 11 43.74 -22.16 -40.44
N PHE A 12 42.69 -21.44 -40.85
CA PHE A 12 41.92 -20.59 -39.97
C PHE A 12 40.97 -21.49 -39.16
N SER A 13 41.35 -21.82 -37.94
CA SER A 13 40.52 -22.57 -37.00
C SER A 13 39.33 -21.70 -36.52
N LEU A 14 38.15 -22.01 -37.01
CA LEU A 14 36.88 -21.48 -36.52
C LEU A 14 36.51 -22.15 -35.18
N THR A 15 37.19 -21.76 -34.12
CA THR A 15 36.86 -22.21 -32.76
C THR A 15 36.57 -21.01 -31.86
N SER A 16 35.47 -20.29 -32.12
CA SER A 16 35.14 -19.13 -31.30
C SER A 16 33.74 -19.14 -30.71
N CYS A 17 32.86 -20.06 -31.08
CA CYS A 17 31.50 -20.07 -30.52
C CYS A 17 31.31 -21.08 -29.38
N GLU A 18 32.08 -22.18 -29.34
CA GLU A 18 31.96 -23.19 -28.29
C GLU A 18 32.66 -22.79 -26.99
N GLU A 19 33.75 -22.05 -27.06
CA GLU A 19 34.44 -21.51 -25.84
C GLU A 19 33.60 -20.45 -25.13
N LEU A 20 32.87 -19.58 -25.84
CA LEU A 20 31.97 -18.63 -25.23
C LEU A 20 30.77 -19.32 -24.55
N ALA A 21 30.24 -20.38 -25.15
CA ALA A 21 29.16 -21.18 -24.57
C ALA A 21 29.62 -21.99 -23.34
N GLN A 22 30.86 -22.46 -23.35
CA GLN A 22 31.45 -23.15 -22.19
C GLN A 22 31.77 -22.20 -21.03
N LEU A 23 32.25 -20.97 -21.32
CA LEU A 23 32.43 -19.93 -20.31
C LEU A 23 31.08 -19.49 -19.71
N ALA A 24 30.02 -19.36 -20.49
CA ALA A 24 28.69 -19.05 -20.00
C ALA A 24 28.10 -20.15 -19.11
N ASN A 25 28.43 -21.42 -19.35
CA ASN A 25 28.03 -22.54 -18.53
C ASN A 25 28.93 -22.76 -17.28
N GLN A 26 30.11 -22.17 -17.24
CA GLN A 26 31.07 -22.31 -16.12
C GLN A 26 30.84 -21.21 -15.04
N TYR A 27 30.07 -20.17 -15.35
CA TYR A 27 29.55 -19.22 -14.37
C TYR A 27 28.05 -19.43 -14.23
N PRO A 28 27.61 -20.37 -13.37
CA PRO A 28 26.19 -20.53 -13.10
C PRO A 28 25.69 -19.22 -12.50
N ASN A 29 24.97 -18.46 -13.32
CA ASN A 29 24.05 -17.40 -12.94
C ASN A 29 24.38 -16.68 -11.60
N THR A 30 25.58 -16.15 -11.44
CA THR A 30 25.85 -15.10 -10.47
C THR A 30 25.10 -13.89 -10.97
N ALA A 31 23.82 -13.82 -10.64
CA ALA A 31 23.04 -12.63 -10.88
C ALA A 31 23.84 -11.47 -10.28
N LEU A 32 24.38 -10.61 -11.13
CA LEU A 32 25.11 -9.43 -10.67
C LEU A 32 24.22 -8.69 -9.67
N ALA A 33 24.82 -8.29 -8.54
CA ALA A 33 24.08 -7.51 -7.55
C ALA A 33 23.35 -6.35 -8.22
N PRO A 34 22.10 -6.07 -7.82
CA PRO A 34 21.37 -4.95 -8.38
C PRO A 34 22.15 -3.67 -8.17
N THR A 35 22.22 -2.85 -9.19
CA THR A 35 22.81 -1.52 -9.07
C THR A 35 21.96 -0.65 -8.15
N GLN A 36 22.56 0.35 -7.56
CA GLN A 36 21.85 1.29 -6.72
C GLN A 36 20.68 1.98 -7.43
N THR A 37 20.84 2.28 -8.71
CA THR A 37 19.78 2.86 -9.56
C THR A 37 18.64 1.89 -9.76
N GLU A 38 18.92 0.61 -9.96
CA GLU A 38 17.90 -0.44 -10.07
C GLU A 38 17.13 -0.62 -8.77
N VAL A 39 17.80 -0.57 -7.61
CA VAL A 39 17.13 -0.63 -6.30
C VAL A 39 16.15 0.52 -6.11
N VAL A 40 16.58 1.76 -6.42
CA VAL A 40 15.68 2.94 -6.34
C VAL A 40 14.48 2.76 -7.27
N ALA A 41 14.72 2.34 -8.52
CA ALA A 41 13.65 2.16 -9.49
C ALA A 41 12.67 1.05 -9.05
N ALA A 42 13.17 -0.09 -8.58
CA ALA A 42 12.34 -1.19 -8.10
C ALA A 42 11.50 -0.81 -6.87
N LEU A 43 12.07 -0.08 -5.92
CA LEU A 43 11.33 0.39 -4.75
C LEU A 43 10.21 1.36 -5.13
N LYS A 44 10.50 2.31 -6.02
CA LYS A 44 9.46 3.25 -6.52
C LYS A 44 8.35 2.52 -7.27
N ASP A 45 8.70 1.51 -8.06
CA ASP A 45 7.73 0.68 -8.78
C ASP A 45 6.90 -0.18 -7.82
N ALA A 46 7.54 -0.85 -6.86
CA ALA A 46 6.86 -1.64 -5.82
C ALA A 46 5.84 -0.81 -5.03
N LEU A 47 6.26 0.37 -4.57
CA LEU A 47 5.38 1.29 -3.86
C LEU A 47 4.21 1.76 -4.71
N LYS A 48 4.45 2.10 -5.98
CA LYS A 48 3.39 2.49 -6.90
C LYS A 48 2.37 1.37 -7.11
N VAL A 49 2.84 0.15 -7.31
CA VAL A 49 1.97 -1.04 -7.43
C VAL A 49 1.18 -1.26 -6.15
N GLY A 50 1.85 -1.28 -4.99
CA GLY A 50 1.22 -1.51 -3.70
C GLY A 50 0.16 -0.46 -3.35
N ILE A 51 0.47 0.83 -3.58
CA ILE A 51 -0.48 1.93 -3.37
C ILE A 51 -1.68 1.82 -4.30
N THR A 52 -1.45 1.55 -5.59
CA THR A 52 -2.53 1.39 -6.56
C THR A 52 -3.46 0.26 -6.13
N ASN A 53 -2.92 -0.88 -5.75
CA ASN A 53 -3.69 -2.03 -5.28
C ASN A 53 -4.47 -1.71 -4.01
N ALA A 54 -3.85 -1.05 -3.03
CA ALA A 54 -4.52 -0.65 -1.78
C ALA A 54 -5.69 0.32 -2.05
N VAL A 55 -5.47 1.34 -2.87
CA VAL A 55 -6.53 2.30 -3.21
C VAL A 55 -7.64 1.67 -4.05
N MET A 56 -7.33 0.79 -4.99
CA MET A 56 -8.34 0.05 -5.75
C MET A 56 -9.20 -0.86 -4.86
N GLN A 57 -8.63 -1.40 -3.78
CA GLN A 57 -9.39 -2.19 -2.80
C GLN A 57 -10.29 -1.33 -1.93
N THR A 58 -9.86 -0.11 -1.57
CA THR A 58 -10.54 0.77 -0.63
C THR A 58 -11.54 1.72 -1.29
N ASN A 59 -11.21 2.27 -2.46
CA ASN A 59 -12.05 3.24 -3.18
C ASN A 59 -13.15 2.57 -4.01
N LYS A 60 -13.95 1.74 -3.38
CA LYS A 60 -15.14 1.10 -3.95
C LYS A 60 -16.15 0.79 -2.86
N THR A 61 -17.38 0.52 -3.24
CA THR A 61 -18.41 0.04 -2.30
C THR A 61 -17.93 -1.21 -1.57
N ASP A 62 -18.08 -1.21 -0.25
CA ASP A 62 -17.59 -2.25 0.66
C ASP A 62 -16.08 -2.45 0.68
N GLY A 63 -15.32 -1.48 0.18
CA GLY A 63 -13.86 -1.49 0.24
C GLY A 63 -13.32 -1.41 1.66
N PHE A 64 -13.96 -0.61 2.52
CA PHE A 64 -13.73 -0.58 3.96
C PHE A 64 -14.74 -1.46 4.71
N TYR A 65 -16.04 -1.25 4.50
CA TYR A 65 -17.07 -1.94 5.26
C TYR A 65 -17.03 -3.46 5.15
N GLY A 66 -16.75 -3.98 3.96
CA GLY A 66 -16.64 -5.42 3.68
C GLY A 66 -15.27 -6.04 4.01
N ASN A 67 -14.30 -5.24 4.42
CA ASN A 67 -12.95 -5.72 4.73
C ASN A 67 -12.71 -5.67 6.25
N SER A 68 -12.75 -6.84 6.90
CA SER A 68 -12.61 -6.96 8.35
C SER A 68 -11.31 -6.41 8.94
N LEU A 69 -10.28 -6.21 8.10
CA LEU A 69 -8.98 -5.70 8.54
C LEU A 69 -8.94 -4.17 8.70
N ILE A 70 -9.80 -3.47 7.94
CA ILE A 70 -9.80 -2.00 7.87
C ILE A 70 -11.20 -1.41 8.06
N LYS A 71 -12.18 -2.26 8.35
CA LYS A 71 -13.54 -1.79 8.64
C LYS A 71 -13.51 -0.82 9.83
N ILE A 72 -14.07 0.36 9.62
CA ILE A 72 -14.16 1.41 10.65
C ILE A 72 -15.37 1.10 11.55
N PRO A 73 -15.14 0.80 12.83
CA PRO A 73 -16.23 0.59 13.80
C PRO A 73 -16.81 1.93 14.27
N MET A 74 -17.73 1.90 15.23
CA MET A 74 -18.11 3.10 15.98
C MET A 74 -16.89 3.66 16.74
N PRO A 75 -16.79 5.00 16.91
CA PRO A 75 -15.74 5.61 17.75
C PRO A 75 -15.75 5.00 19.16
N PRO A 76 -14.57 4.81 19.78
CA PRO A 76 -14.46 4.23 21.14
C PRO A 76 -15.28 4.99 22.19
N GLU A 77 -15.41 6.31 22.02
CA GLU A 77 -16.23 7.16 22.88
C GLU A 77 -17.71 6.77 22.84
N ALA A 78 -18.15 6.14 21.74
CA ALA A 78 -19.52 5.70 21.52
C ALA A 78 -19.78 4.25 21.95
N ASP A 79 -18.82 3.53 22.52
CA ASP A 79 -19.00 2.13 22.95
C ASP A 79 -20.15 1.95 23.96
N LYS A 80 -20.31 2.90 24.87
CA LYS A 80 -21.43 2.90 25.82
C LYS A 80 -22.77 3.03 25.11
N ILE A 81 -22.84 3.85 24.06
CA ILE A 81 -24.03 4.00 23.24
C ILE A 81 -24.31 2.69 22.51
N LYS A 82 -23.28 2.12 21.84
CA LYS A 82 -23.39 0.85 21.13
C LYS A 82 -23.94 -0.25 22.04
N LYS A 83 -23.37 -0.39 23.24
CA LYS A 83 -23.82 -1.40 24.20
C LYS A 83 -25.26 -1.15 24.62
N ALA A 84 -25.61 0.06 25.08
CA ALA A 84 -26.97 0.36 25.54
C ALA A 84 -28.03 0.13 24.47
N LEU A 85 -27.76 0.53 23.22
CA LEU A 85 -28.69 0.31 22.10
C LEU A 85 -28.80 -1.17 21.71
N THR A 86 -27.69 -1.90 21.77
CA THR A 86 -27.68 -3.34 21.49
C THR A 86 -28.50 -4.09 22.55
N ASP A 87 -28.35 -3.75 23.83
CA ASP A 87 -29.04 -4.38 24.94
C ASP A 87 -30.59 -4.23 24.84
N ILE A 88 -31.06 -3.15 24.21
CA ILE A 88 -32.53 -2.93 23.96
C ILE A 88 -32.96 -3.30 22.54
N GLY A 89 -32.08 -3.95 21.74
CA GLY A 89 -32.42 -4.47 20.42
C GLY A 89 -32.34 -3.47 19.28
N TYR A 90 -31.85 -2.24 19.50
CA TYR A 90 -31.68 -1.20 18.46
C TYR A 90 -30.35 -1.36 17.68
N THR A 91 -30.22 -2.49 16.99
CA THR A 91 -28.98 -2.80 16.24
C THR A 91 -28.91 -2.11 14.88
N LYS A 92 -30.06 -1.88 14.21
CA LYS A 92 -30.09 -1.28 12.88
C LYS A 92 -29.48 0.14 12.82
N PRO A 93 -29.80 1.09 13.72
CA PRO A 93 -29.16 2.41 13.71
C PRO A 93 -27.64 2.35 13.86
N ILE A 94 -27.13 1.40 14.69
CA ILE A 94 -25.69 1.19 14.86
C ILE A 94 -25.06 0.73 13.54
N THR A 95 -25.67 -0.25 12.88
CA THR A 95 -25.19 -0.77 11.59
C THR A 95 -25.19 0.29 10.51
N ASP A 96 -26.28 1.07 10.39
CA ASP A 96 -26.40 2.14 9.41
C ASP A 96 -25.35 3.23 9.65
N PHE A 97 -25.08 3.55 10.91
CA PHE A 97 -24.04 4.51 11.28
C PHE A 97 -22.64 3.99 10.94
N GLU A 98 -22.27 2.78 11.36
CA GLU A 98 -20.98 2.16 11.00
C GLU A 98 -20.79 2.09 9.48
N GLN A 99 -21.83 1.71 8.75
CA GLN A 99 -21.78 1.68 7.29
C GLN A 99 -21.51 3.07 6.71
N SER A 100 -22.14 4.12 7.23
CA SER A 100 -21.95 5.48 6.76
C SER A 100 -20.53 5.99 6.99
N LEU A 101 -19.88 5.67 8.12
CA LEU A 101 -18.47 5.99 8.38
C LEU A 101 -17.55 5.36 7.32
N ASN A 102 -17.77 4.09 7.02
CA ASN A 102 -17.00 3.36 6.02
C ASN A 102 -17.20 3.91 4.60
N ARG A 103 -18.44 4.31 4.24
CA ARG A 103 -18.72 4.99 2.95
C ARG A 103 -17.96 6.31 2.82
N ALA A 104 -17.84 7.08 3.90
CA ALA A 104 -17.03 8.30 3.90
C ALA A 104 -15.55 8.00 3.66
N ALA A 105 -14.99 6.99 4.31
CA ALA A 105 -13.62 6.53 4.09
C ALA A 105 -13.38 6.03 2.65
N GLU A 106 -14.31 5.26 2.09
CA GLU A 106 -14.28 4.78 0.72
C GLU A 106 -14.20 5.94 -0.30
N GLN A 107 -14.98 6.98 -0.10
CA GLN A 107 -14.94 8.17 -0.96
C GLN A 107 -13.63 8.95 -0.81
N ALA A 108 -13.12 9.09 0.42
CA ALA A 108 -11.89 9.85 0.69
C ALA A 108 -10.65 9.15 0.12
N SER A 109 -10.58 7.82 0.20
CA SER A 109 -9.38 7.04 -0.15
C SER A 109 -8.93 7.21 -1.61
N GLY A 110 -9.83 7.57 -2.53
CA GLY A 110 -9.49 7.77 -3.94
C GLY A 110 -8.47 8.88 -4.21
N LYS A 111 -8.28 9.82 -3.27
CA LYS A 111 -7.30 10.91 -3.40
C LYS A 111 -5.91 10.58 -2.87
N ALA A 112 -5.73 9.42 -2.26
CA ALA A 112 -4.46 9.05 -1.67
C ALA A 112 -3.35 8.79 -2.69
N VAL A 113 -3.68 8.33 -3.91
CA VAL A 113 -2.70 7.96 -4.93
C VAL A 113 -1.75 9.11 -5.25
N ASP A 114 -2.27 10.30 -5.55
CA ASP A 114 -1.44 11.44 -5.95
C ASP A 114 -0.49 11.88 -4.83
N ILE A 115 -0.96 11.84 -3.57
CA ILE A 115 -0.16 12.23 -2.40
C ILE A 115 0.97 11.23 -2.18
N PHE A 116 0.69 9.95 -2.26
CA PHE A 116 1.70 8.91 -2.13
C PHE A 116 2.72 8.95 -3.28
N VAL A 117 2.25 9.15 -4.52
CA VAL A 117 3.13 9.29 -5.69
C VAL A 117 4.10 10.45 -5.51
N ASN A 118 3.63 11.59 -5.01
CA ASN A 118 4.49 12.73 -4.71
C ASN A 118 5.55 12.38 -3.65
N SER A 119 5.19 11.67 -2.59
CA SER A 119 6.15 11.21 -1.58
C SER A 119 7.19 10.24 -2.17
N ILE A 120 6.77 9.33 -3.04
CA ILE A 120 7.67 8.40 -3.74
C ILE A 120 8.65 9.17 -4.66
N MET A 121 8.19 10.21 -5.36
CA MET A 121 9.04 10.99 -6.23
C MET A 121 10.13 11.75 -5.46
N GLN A 122 9.84 12.17 -4.24
CA GLN A 122 10.78 12.88 -3.35
C GLN A 122 11.78 11.95 -2.65
N MET A 123 11.58 10.62 -2.75
CA MET A 123 12.48 9.63 -2.14
C MET A 123 13.91 9.79 -2.65
N THR A 124 14.84 10.02 -1.70
CA THR A 124 16.25 10.11 -1.98
C THR A 124 16.86 8.72 -2.18
N PHE A 125 18.09 8.71 -2.71
CA PHE A 125 18.85 7.48 -2.81
C PHE A 125 19.11 6.83 -1.43
N ALA A 126 19.46 7.63 -0.42
CA ALA A 126 19.70 7.13 0.94
C ALA A 126 18.45 6.50 1.55
N ASP A 127 17.27 7.13 1.35
CA ASP A 127 15.98 6.55 1.77
C ASP A 127 15.76 5.19 1.11
N ALA A 128 15.94 5.09 -0.21
CA ALA A 128 15.73 3.85 -0.94
C ALA A 128 16.64 2.72 -0.45
N MET A 129 17.92 3.00 -0.19
CA MET A 129 18.85 2.00 0.33
C MET A 129 18.51 1.57 1.77
N SER A 130 18.03 2.50 2.60
CA SER A 130 17.55 2.20 3.95
C SER A 130 16.31 1.31 3.92
N ILE A 131 15.38 1.61 3.03
CA ILE A 131 14.14 0.83 2.84
C ILE A 131 14.46 -0.58 2.33
N TRP A 132 15.33 -0.71 1.33
CA TRP A 132 15.68 -2.00 0.73
C TRP A 132 16.26 -2.98 1.74
N LYS A 133 17.14 -2.47 2.63
CA LYS A 133 17.79 -3.25 3.70
C LYS A 133 16.94 -3.34 4.98
N GLY A 134 15.82 -2.64 5.02
CA GLY A 134 14.96 -2.56 6.19
C GLY A 134 14.00 -3.74 6.34
N ASN A 135 13.13 -3.64 7.33
CA ASN A 135 12.09 -4.62 7.62
C ASN A 135 11.03 -4.70 6.51
N ASP A 136 10.12 -5.66 6.63
CA ASP A 136 9.05 -5.94 5.65
C ASP A 136 8.09 -4.78 5.40
N ASP A 137 8.06 -3.79 6.30
CA ASP A 137 7.22 -2.59 6.24
C ASP A 137 8.01 -1.28 6.13
N ALA A 138 9.31 -1.35 5.85
CA ALA A 138 10.20 -0.16 5.85
C ALA A 138 9.77 0.92 4.86
N ALA A 139 9.25 0.54 3.68
CA ALA A 139 8.73 1.48 2.71
C ALA A 139 7.41 2.12 3.19
N THR A 140 6.55 1.34 3.83
CA THR A 140 5.32 1.84 4.46
C THR A 140 5.62 2.83 5.58
N GLN A 141 6.63 2.57 6.41
CA GLN A 141 7.06 3.51 7.47
C GLN A 141 7.61 4.82 6.88
N TYR A 142 8.38 4.72 5.79
CA TYR A 142 8.80 5.90 5.04
C TYR A 142 7.60 6.73 4.55
N LEU A 143 6.61 6.09 3.93
CA LEU A 143 5.40 6.76 3.47
C LEU A 143 4.60 7.37 4.63
N LYS A 144 4.45 6.67 5.75
CA LYS A 144 3.82 7.23 6.96
C LYS A 144 4.51 8.53 7.37
N LYS A 145 5.81 8.52 7.50
CA LYS A 145 6.59 9.70 7.90
C LYS A 145 6.46 10.87 6.92
N THR A 146 6.40 10.62 5.62
CA THR A 146 6.51 11.66 4.58
C THR A 146 5.15 12.13 4.06
N SER A 147 4.07 11.36 4.23
CA SER A 147 2.77 11.66 3.62
C SER A 147 1.61 11.83 4.59
N THR A 148 1.69 11.40 5.87
CA THR A 148 0.55 11.45 6.79
C THR A 148 -0.05 12.85 6.90
N ALA A 149 0.76 13.88 7.16
CA ALA A 149 0.25 15.25 7.29
C ALA A 149 -0.43 15.77 6.01
N GLN A 150 0.08 15.39 4.84
CA GLN A 150 -0.52 15.76 3.55
C GLN A 150 -1.83 14.98 3.30
N LEU A 151 -1.86 13.70 3.70
CA LEU A 151 -3.09 12.89 3.64
C LEU A 151 -4.16 13.46 4.55
N GLU A 152 -3.85 13.78 5.80
CA GLU A 152 -4.78 14.39 6.75
C GLU A 152 -5.36 15.69 6.19
N ALA A 153 -4.52 16.59 5.69
CA ALA A 153 -4.94 17.86 5.12
C ALA A 153 -5.81 17.69 3.85
N ALA A 154 -5.48 16.73 2.99
CA ALA A 154 -6.22 16.48 1.76
C ALA A 154 -7.51 15.68 1.99
N PHE A 155 -7.52 14.77 2.97
CA PHE A 155 -8.69 13.95 3.28
C PHE A 155 -9.74 14.75 4.04
N SER A 156 -9.35 15.66 4.95
CA SER A 156 -10.28 16.43 5.79
C SER A 156 -11.45 17.05 5.01
N PRO A 157 -11.24 17.86 3.95
CA PRO A 157 -12.36 18.43 3.19
C PRO A 157 -13.18 17.36 2.45
N ILE A 158 -12.56 16.25 2.04
CA ILE A 158 -13.25 15.17 1.33
C ILE A 158 -14.06 14.35 2.32
N THR A 159 -13.46 13.98 3.44
CA THR A 159 -14.12 13.25 4.52
C THR A 159 -15.31 14.04 5.08
N LYS A 160 -15.14 15.37 5.29
CA LYS A 160 -16.24 16.24 5.69
C LYS A 160 -17.40 16.19 4.70
N LYS A 161 -17.10 16.41 3.42
CA LYS A 161 -18.12 16.33 2.36
C LYS A 161 -18.74 14.93 2.26
N ALA A 162 -17.93 13.89 2.39
CA ALA A 162 -18.41 12.51 2.36
C ALA A 162 -19.31 12.20 3.56
N ILE A 163 -18.93 12.62 4.77
CA ILE A 163 -19.77 12.52 5.98
C ILE A 163 -21.15 13.13 5.77
N GLU A 164 -21.18 14.32 5.17
CA GLU A 164 -22.44 15.00 4.84
C GLU A 164 -23.23 14.22 3.78
N SER A 165 -22.59 13.81 2.69
CA SER A 165 -23.24 13.16 1.54
C SER A 165 -23.81 11.77 1.84
N VAL A 166 -23.15 11.01 2.68
CA VAL A 166 -23.60 9.65 3.08
C VAL A 166 -24.44 9.66 4.36
N GLY A 167 -24.69 10.84 4.92
CA GLY A 167 -25.59 11.02 6.07
C GLY A 167 -25.03 10.59 7.42
N VAL A 168 -23.68 10.56 7.60
CA VAL A 168 -23.04 10.19 8.87
C VAL A 168 -23.61 11.00 10.04
N THR A 169 -23.72 12.33 9.89
CA THR A 169 -24.24 13.21 10.95
C THR A 169 -25.70 12.87 11.29
N LYS A 170 -26.52 12.53 10.28
CA LYS A 170 -27.90 12.12 10.52
C LYS A 170 -27.95 10.83 11.33
N TYR A 171 -27.23 9.81 10.90
CA TYR A 171 -27.21 8.52 11.59
C TYR A 171 -26.62 8.63 12.99
N TRP A 172 -25.62 9.50 13.18
CA TRP A 172 -25.11 9.82 14.51
C TRP A 172 -26.19 10.46 15.41
N ASN A 173 -26.93 11.44 14.88
CA ASN A 173 -28.01 12.09 15.63
C ASN A 173 -29.12 11.09 16.00
N ASP A 174 -29.44 10.15 15.11
CA ASP A 174 -30.41 9.09 15.38
C ASP A 174 -29.91 8.20 16.53
N VAL A 175 -28.66 7.76 16.50
CA VAL A 175 -28.03 6.94 17.54
C VAL A 175 -27.91 7.70 18.86
N ALA A 176 -27.36 8.92 18.84
CA ALA A 176 -27.19 9.75 20.02
C ALA A 176 -28.54 10.19 20.61
N GLY A 177 -29.54 10.49 19.77
CA GLY A 177 -30.88 10.85 20.19
C GLY A 177 -31.57 9.73 20.99
N ILE A 178 -31.46 8.48 20.54
CA ILE A 178 -32.00 7.33 21.29
C ILE A 178 -31.25 7.14 22.61
N TYR A 179 -29.92 7.21 22.57
CA TYR A 179 -29.09 7.06 23.77
C TYR A 179 -29.39 8.14 24.83
N ASN A 180 -29.49 9.41 24.41
CA ASN A 180 -29.74 10.52 25.32
C ASN A 180 -31.12 10.51 25.96
N GLN A 181 -32.07 9.66 25.52
CA GLN A 181 -33.35 9.40 26.18
C GLN A 181 -33.20 8.44 27.37
N ILE A 182 -32.08 7.74 27.51
CA ILE A 182 -31.83 6.84 28.63
C ILE A 182 -31.49 7.70 29.87
N PRO A 183 -32.15 7.52 31.02
CA PRO A 183 -31.85 8.29 32.21
C PRO A 183 -30.39 8.14 32.68
N PHE A 184 -29.79 9.23 33.16
CA PHE A 184 -28.47 9.27 33.80
C PHE A 184 -27.28 8.94 32.90
N VAL A 185 -27.40 8.97 31.57
CA VAL A 185 -26.26 8.82 30.65
C VAL A 185 -25.53 10.14 30.49
N THR A 186 -24.21 10.06 30.20
CA THR A 186 -23.41 11.21 29.80
C THR A 186 -23.42 11.33 28.28
N PRO A 187 -23.83 12.48 27.72
CA PRO A 187 -23.79 12.70 26.27
C PRO A 187 -22.40 12.51 25.69
N VAL A 188 -22.33 11.90 24.50
CA VAL A 188 -21.08 11.69 23.74
C VAL A 188 -21.16 12.48 22.43
N ASN A 189 -20.09 13.16 22.08
CA ASN A 189 -19.96 13.92 20.85
C ASN A 189 -18.55 13.77 20.26
N PRO A 190 -18.27 12.65 19.56
CA PRO A 190 -16.97 12.44 18.95
C PRO A 190 -16.77 13.34 17.73
N ASP A 191 -15.53 13.70 17.47
CA ASP A 191 -15.12 14.33 16.23
C ASP A 191 -15.08 13.27 15.10
N LEU A 192 -16.24 13.08 14.46
CA LEU A 192 -16.42 12.04 13.45
C LEU A 192 -15.55 12.27 12.21
N GLU A 193 -15.29 13.54 11.84
CA GLU A 193 -14.42 13.87 10.70
C GLU A 193 -13.00 13.40 10.99
N LYS A 194 -12.45 13.80 12.12
CA LYS A 194 -11.11 13.43 12.54
C LYS A 194 -10.98 11.91 12.70
N TYR A 195 -11.97 11.28 13.31
CA TYR A 195 -11.99 9.84 13.50
C TYR A 195 -11.96 9.07 12.17
N VAL A 196 -12.88 9.35 11.25
CA VAL A 196 -12.94 8.69 9.94
C VAL A 196 -11.67 8.96 9.15
N ASN A 197 -11.13 10.18 9.21
CA ASN A 197 -9.91 10.56 8.51
C ASN A 197 -8.72 9.71 8.99
N HIS A 198 -8.55 9.61 10.30
CA HIS A 198 -7.50 8.81 10.93
C HIS A 198 -7.60 7.32 10.55
N GLU A 199 -8.78 6.72 10.76
CA GLU A 199 -9.01 5.30 10.47
C GLU A 199 -8.85 4.98 8.96
N ALA A 200 -9.29 5.88 8.08
CA ALA A 200 -9.14 5.71 6.64
C ALA A 200 -7.66 5.70 6.21
N ILE A 201 -6.85 6.61 6.77
CA ILE A 201 -5.41 6.70 6.50
C ILE A 201 -4.69 5.48 7.05
N ASP A 202 -4.99 5.06 8.27
CA ASP A 202 -4.38 3.87 8.88
C ASP A 202 -4.76 2.58 8.14
N GLY A 203 -6.01 2.46 7.69
CA GLY A 203 -6.44 1.36 6.84
C GLY A 203 -5.67 1.27 5.52
N LEU A 204 -5.42 2.41 4.87
CA LEU A 204 -4.59 2.47 3.67
C LEU A 204 -3.16 2.02 3.94
N PHE A 205 -2.51 2.52 5.00
CA PHE A 205 -1.15 2.09 5.36
C PHE A 205 -1.08 0.61 5.70
N LEU A 206 -2.09 0.05 6.35
CA LEU A 206 -2.16 -1.38 6.62
C LEU A 206 -2.18 -2.21 5.34
N LEU A 207 -2.96 -1.81 4.34
CA LEU A 207 -3.01 -2.51 3.06
C LEU A 207 -1.72 -2.33 2.26
N ILE A 208 -1.11 -1.15 2.27
CA ILE A 208 0.17 -0.88 1.63
C ILE A 208 1.28 -1.77 2.25
N ALA A 209 1.32 -1.89 3.59
CA ALA A 209 2.27 -2.76 4.27
C ALA A 209 2.10 -4.24 3.87
N LYS A 210 0.86 -4.69 3.67
CA LYS A 210 0.59 -6.05 3.19
C LYS A 210 1.08 -6.27 1.76
N GLU A 211 0.87 -5.31 0.88
CA GLU A 211 1.37 -5.38 -0.50
C GLU A 211 2.91 -5.31 -0.53
N GLU A 212 3.54 -4.47 0.31
CA GLU A 212 5.00 -4.41 0.46
C GLU A 212 5.56 -5.78 0.88
N LYS A 213 5.04 -6.34 1.97
CA LYS A 213 5.45 -7.65 2.46
C LYS A 213 5.28 -8.72 1.38
N LYS A 214 4.15 -8.72 0.68
CA LYS A 214 3.89 -9.66 -0.40
C LYS A 214 4.93 -9.57 -1.53
N ILE A 215 5.34 -8.37 -1.95
CA ILE A 215 6.38 -8.19 -2.98
C ILE A 215 7.75 -8.70 -2.48
N ARG A 216 8.05 -8.51 -1.18
CA ARG A 216 9.30 -9.00 -0.58
C ARG A 216 9.36 -10.51 -0.49
N GLU A 217 8.27 -11.16 -0.10
CA GLU A 217 8.23 -12.60 0.19
C GLU A 217 7.79 -13.46 -1.00
N ASP A 218 6.82 -13.00 -1.80
CA ASP A 218 6.20 -13.79 -2.88
C ASP A 218 6.73 -13.40 -4.27
N PRO A 219 7.50 -14.28 -4.93
CA PRO A 219 7.97 -14.04 -6.30
C PRO A 219 6.84 -13.77 -7.30
N ALA A 220 5.64 -14.34 -7.09
CA ALA A 220 4.49 -14.13 -7.99
C ALA A 220 3.95 -12.69 -7.92
N ALA A 221 4.15 -12.00 -6.80
CA ALA A 221 3.77 -10.60 -6.64
C ALA A 221 4.71 -9.62 -7.36
N ARG A 222 5.88 -10.07 -7.79
CA ARG A 222 6.87 -9.26 -8.52
C ARG A 222 6.50 -9.18 -10.00
N THR A 223 5.50 -8.38 -10.31
CA THR A 223 4.86 -8.33 -11.63
C THR A 223 5.75 -7.75 -12.72
N THR A 224 6.71 -6.89 -12.38
CA THR A 224 7.65 -6.29 -13.33
C THR A 224 9.03 -6.95 -13.30
N GLU A 225 9.79 -6.77 -14.38
CA GLU A 225 11.15 -7.32 -14.48
C GLU A 225 12.08 -6.74 -13.41
N ILE A 226 11.99 -5.43 -13.17
CA ILE A 226 12.80 -4.76 -12.16
C ILE A 226 12.51 -5.27 -10.75
N LEU A 227 11.24 -5.56 -10.43
CA LEU A 227 10.87 -6.17 -9.15
C LEU A 227 11.45 -7.57 -9.00
N ARG A 228 11.37 -8.41 -10.03
CA ARG A 228 11.95 -9.75 -10.02
C ARG A 228 13.46 -9.70 -9.84
N ARG A 229 14.14 -8.79 -10.55
CA ARG A 229 15.58 -8.64 -10.48
C ARG A 229 16.07 -8.19 -9.09
N VAL A 230 15.43 -7.18 -8.50
CA VAL A 230 15.90 -6.57 -7.24
C VAL A 230 15.46 -7.37 -6.02
N PHE A 231 14.18 -7.73 -5.91
CA PHE A 231 13.65 -8.48 -4.77
C PHE A 231 13.88 -10.00 -4.88
N GLY A 232 14.30 -10.49 -6.03
CA GLY A 232 14.72 -11.88 -6.24
C GLY A 232 16.22 -12.11 -6.03
N TYR A 233 17.01 -11.06 -5.80
CA TYR A 233 18.42 -11.16 -5.52
C TYR A 233 18.65 -11.69 -4.10
N ASN A 234 19.22 -12.87 -4.00
CA ASN A 234 19.68 -13.50 -2.76
C ASN A 234 21.21 -13.39 -2.75
N GLY A 235 21.72 -12.27 -2.25
CA GLY A 235 23.14 -11.99 -2.12
C GLY A 235 23.86 -12.83 -1.09
#